data_b0f021e17b1b22235290b879d057a4fb
#
_entry.id   b0f021e17b1b22235290b879d057a4fb
#
_cell.length_a   1.000
_cell.length_b   1.000
_cell.length_c   1.000
_cell.angle_alpha   90.00
_cell.angle_beta   90.00
_cell.angle_gamma   90.00
#
_symmetry.space_group_name_H-M   'P 1'
#
loop_
_entity.id
_entity.type
_entity.pdbx_description
1 polymer ?
#
loop_
_entity_poly.entity_id
_entity_poly.type
_entity_poly.pdbx_seq_one_letter_code
_entity_poly.pdbx_strand_id
1 'polypeptide(L)'
;KGGYHLGRKNKSYSKDLHQQAYEKLTSMLALGESKREAVLNGTADDKIFSVNTYKTYWKHIKYFLKYVKEKYPECTTLKKAKRYVNEWLQVRVEQDLSAWTIQAEAKALGKLYGIKPDDEDYFKPPKRNRSEIKRSRGDAKRDRHFSEANNDELIKFCRGTGLRRSELADLKGTDLVTREQIEAQITTLEKIPEQQRTPGDTKRLQMLQDTRMFEGEYFIHVRNGKGGRERVSPIIGKNQTQIIDRMKNTLPDEKVWQFIHQCADIHSYRSDYAVAIYKAHARKISEIPFDRVNKGTGKRYQSDVYTCRKDEAGKKLDKAAMLVCSKALGH
;
A
#
# COMPACT_ATOMS: atom_id res chain seq x y z
N LYS A 1 -66.88 32.26 -11.43
CA LYS A 1 -65.47 32.58 -11.59
C LYS A 1 -64.68 31.70 -10.59
N GLY A 2 -64.13 30.58 -11.03
CA GLY A 2 -63.35 29.66 -10.25
C GLY A 2 -61.88 30.08 -10.24
N GLY A 3 -61.33 30.37 -9.09
CA GLY A 3 -59.89 30.60 -8.92
C GLY A 3 -59.15 29.30 -8.75
N TYR A 4 -58.25 29.02 -9.69
CA TYR A 4 -57.31 27.89 -9.55
C TYR A 4 -56.28 28.20 -8.48
N HIS A 5 -56.30 27.45 -7.37
CA HIS A 5 -55.21 27.44 -6.42
C HIS A 5 -54.00 26.81 -7.07
N LEU A 6 -53.00 27.62 -7.37
CA LEU A 6 -51.66 27.15 -7.79
C LEU A 6 -51.04 26.30 -6.66
N GLY A 7 -50.58 25.13 -7.07
CA GLY A 7 -50.10 24.08 -6.21
C GLY A 7 -49.02 24.50 -5.23
N ARG A 8 -49.01 23.81 -4.08
CA ARG A 8 -47.98 23.87 -3.03
C ARG A 8 -46.59 23.81 -3.66
N LYS A 9 -45.78 24.85 -3.45
CA LYS A 9 -44.32 24.79 -3.70
C LYS A 9 -43.80 23.57 -2.99
N ASN A 10 -43.25 22.59 -3.75
CA ASN A 10 -42.50 21.48 -3.19
C ASN A 10 -41.48 22.06 -2.24
N LYS A 11 -41.58 21.77 -0.93
CA LYS A 11 -40.51 22.03 0.02
C LYS A 11 -39.29 21.25 -0.48
N SER A 12 -38.29 21.97 -0.97
CA SER A 12 -36.99 21.34 -1.22
C SER A 12 -36.52 20.79 0.12
N TYR A 13 -36.51 19.47 0.28
CA TYR A 13 -35.92 18.83 1.43
C TYR A 13 -34.48 19.27 1.48
N SER A 14 -34.09 20.06 2.50
CA SER A 14 -32.68 20.40 2.70
C SER A 14 -31.93 19.10 3.01
N LYS A 15 -30.92 18.82 2.20
CA LYS A 15 -30.07 17.65 2.40
C LYS A 15 -29.46 17.70 3.80
N ASP A 16 -29.51 16.60 4.52
CA ASP A 16 -28.85 16.51 5.83
C ASP A 16 -27.31 16.54 5.69
N LEU A 17 -26.60 16.70 6.80
CA LEU A 17 -25.13 16.75 6.80
C LEU A 17 -24.49 15.51 6.18
N HIS A 18 -25.11 14.35 6.39
CA HIS A 18 -24.61 13.09 5.87
C HIS A 18 -24.67 13.07 4.33
N GLN A 19 -25.82 13.47 3.77
CA GLN A 19 -26.01 13.54 2.34
C GLN A 19 -25.09 14.58 1.67
N GLN A 20 -24.94 15.77 2.30
CA GLN A 20 -24.05 16.81 1.81
C GLN A 20 -22.59 16.33 1.74
N ALA A 21 -22.11 15.64 2.78
CA ALA A 21 -20.76 15.11 2.84
C ALA A 21 -20.56 13.94 1.86
N TYR A 22 -21.56 13.06 1.72
CA TYR A 22 -21.54 11.94 0.78
C TYR A 22 -21.39 12.43 -0.66
N GLU A 23 -22.24 13.35 -1.08
CA GLU A 23 -22.19 13.91 -2.43
C GLU A 23 -20.87 14.61 -2.70
N LYS A 24 -20.38 15.42 -1.74
CA LYS A 24 -19.11 16.11 -1.89
C LYS A 24 -17.93 15.13 -1.99
N LEU A 25 -17.88 14.09 -1.16
CA LEU A 25 -16.79 13.11 -1.23
C LEU A 25 -16.87 12.26 -2.50
N THR A 26 -18.10 11.92 -2.94
CA THR A 26 -18.31 11.13 -4.14
C THR A 26 -17.93 11.90 -5.41
N SER A 27 -18.17 13.20 -5.45
CA SER A 27 -17.75 14.05 -6.59
C SER A 27 -16.22 14.13 -6.76
N MET A 28 -15.44 13.74 -5.73
CA MET A 28 -13.97 13.69 -5.81
C MET A 28 -13.43 12.38 -6.39
N LEU A 29 -14.29 11.38 -6.69
CA LEU A 29 -13.85 10.11 -7.24
C LEU A 29 -13.25 10.26 -8.64
N ALA A 30 -12.03 9.79 -8.81
CA ALA A 30 -11.27 9.79 -10.04
C ALA A 30 -10.70 8.37 -10.28
N LEU A 31 -11.61 7.37 -10.28
CA LEU A 31 -11.26 5.96 -10.47
C LEU A 31 -10.77 5.74 -11.89
N GLY A 32 -9.63 5.03 -12.02
CA GLY A 32 -9.00 4.80 -13.32
C GLY A 32 -8.02 5.88 -13.76
N GLU A 33 -8.02 7.06 -13.14
CA GLU A 33 -7.01 8.09 -13.42
C GLU A 33 -5.67 7.78 -12.76
N SER A 34 -4.58 8.20 -13.40
CA SER A 34 -3.22 8.09 -12.84
C SER A 34 -3.01 9.12 -11.73
N LYS A 35 -2.88 8.64 -10.49
CA LYS A 35 -2.54 9.54 -9.37
C LYS A 35 -1.20 10.25 -9.60
N ARG A 36 -0.23 9.59 -10.26
CA ARG A 36 1.09 10.18 -10.51
C ARG A 36 1.00 11.37 -11.45
N GLU A 37 0.25 11.22 -12.53
CA GLU A 37 0.02 12.32 -13.50
C GLU A 37 -0.75 13.46 -12.85
N ALA A 38 -1.80 13.15 -12.08
CA ALA A 38 -2.55 14.17 -11.37
C ALA A 38 -1.67 14.96 -10.38
N VAL A 39 -0.71 14.31 -9.69
CA VAL A 39 0.25 14.99 -8.81
C VAL A 39 1.20 15.87 -9.62
N LEU A 40 1.72 15.38 -10.76
CA LEU A 40 2.61 16.16 -11.63
C LEU A 40 1.90 17.39 -12.20
N ASN A 41 0.61 17.26 -12.51
CA ASN A 41 -0.22 18.33 -13.06
C ASN A 41 -0.88 19.22 -11.99
N GLY A 42 -0.58 19.02 -10.70
CA GLY A 42 -1.15 19.79 -9.59
C GLY A 42 -2.67 19.58 -9.37
N THR A 43 -3.28 18.54 -9.97
CA THR A 43 -4.74 18.28 -9.91
C THR A 43 -5.12 17.15 -8.95
N ALA A 44 -4.19 16.69 -8.11
CA ALA A 44 -4.43 15.56 -7.21
C ALA A 44 -5.21 15.92 -5.93
N ASP A 45 -5.20 17.20 -5.56
CA ASP A 45 -5.71 17.65 -4.26
C ASP A 45 -7.21 17.42 -4.09
N ASP A 46 -7.98 17.53 -5.17
CA ASP A 46 -9.44 17.36 -5.15
C ASP A 46 -9.92 15.97 -5.63
N LYS A 47 -8.98 15.02 -5.79
CA LYS A 47 -9.29 13.71 -6.35
C LYS A 47 -9.05 12.55 -5.38
N ILE A 48 -9.86 11.51 -5.50
CA ILE A 48 -9.73 10.23 -4.76
C ILE A 48 -9.60 9.10 -5.79
N PHE A 49 -8.42 8.50 -5.86
CA PHE A 49 -8.02 7.56 -6.92
C PHE A 49 -8.31 6.08 -6.58
N SER A 50 -8.85 5.76 -5.41
CA SER A 50 -9.16 4.37 -5.09
C SER A 50 -10.39 4.23 -4.20
N VAL A 51 -11.15 3.15 -4.44
CA VAL A 51 -12.33 2.79 -3.65
C VAL A 51 -11.97 2.60 -2.16
N ASN A 52 -10.80 2.02 -1.86
CA ASN A 52 -10.38 1.81 -0.48
C ASN A 52 -10.09 3.13 0.25
N THR A 53 -9.50 4.11 -0.43
CA THR A 53 -9.29 5.46 0.13
C THR A 53 -10.65 6.13 0.39
N TYR A 54 -11.56 6.06 -0.57
CA TYR A 54 -12.92 6.58 -0.42
C TYR A 54 -13.64 5.96 0.78
N LYS A 55 -13.66 4.62 0.90
CA LYS A 55 -14.28 3.90 2.02
C LYS A 55 -13.66 4.31 3.37
N THR A 56 -12.34 4.46 3.41
CA THR A 56 -11.63 4.89 4.63
C THR A 56 -12.01 6.31 5.01
N TYR A 57 -11.97 7.25 4.07
CA TYR A 57 -12.35 8.64 4.33
C TYR A 57 -13.82 8.74 4.74
N TRP A 58 -14.71 8.05 4.03
CA TRP A 58 -16.12 8.03 4.37
C TRP A 58 -16.40 7.51 5.78
N LYS A 59 -15.68 6.44 6.20
CA LYS A 59 -15.77 5.93 7.57
C LYS A 59 -15.43 7.01 8.60
N HIS A 60 -14.32 7.70 8.43
CA HIS A 60 -13.88 8.72 9.38
C HIS A 60 -14.78 9.98 9.36
N ILE A 61 -15.22 10.39 8.18
CA ILE A 61 -16.18 11.49 8.02
C ILE A 61 -17.48 11.18 8.77
N LYS A 62 -18.01 9.95 8.67
CA LYS A 62 -19.24 9.58 9.41
C LYS A 62 -19.09 9.72 10.92
N TYR A 63 -17.95 9.43 11.50
CA TYR A 63 -17.71 9.63 12.93
C TYR A 63 -17.76 11.10 13.31
N PHE A 64 -17.15 11.96 12.52
CA PHE A 64 -17.23 13.40 12.70
C PHE A 64 -18.67 13.93 12.57
N LEU A 65 -19.41 13.52 11.54
CA LEU A 65 -20.78 13.96 11.34
C LEU A 65 -21.70 13.51 12.48
N LYS A 66 -21.48 12.30 13.01
CA LYS A 66 -22.20 11.81 14.19
C LYS A 66 -21.94 12.73 15.39
N TYR A 67 -20.68 13.05 15.67
CA TYR A 67 -20.29 13.98 16.73
C TYR A 67 -20.95 15.35 16.58
N VAL A 68 -20.92 15.94 15.37
CA VAL A 68 -21.56 17.24 15.12
C VAL A 68 -23.06 17.16 15.33
N LYS A 69 -23.72 16.10 14.89
CA LYS A 69 -25.16 15.92 15.07
C LYS A 69 -25.55 15.78 16.55
N GLU A 70 -24.74 15.10 17.35
CA GLU A 70 -25.00 14.87 18.77
C GLU A 70 -24.73 16.11 19.62
N LYS A 71 -23.65 16.84 19.37
CA LYS A 71 -23.21 17.97 20.19
C LYS A 71 -23.75 19.33 19.70
N TYR A 72 -24.01 19.44 18.39
CA TYR A 72 -24.42 20.68 17.72
C TYR A 72 -25.61 20.44 16.79
N PRO A 73 -26.77 20.05 17.30
CA PRO A 73 -27.95 19.68 16.51
C PRO A 73 -28.45 20.81 15.59
N GLU A 74 -28.17 22.08 15.93
CA GLU A 74 -28.47 23.24 15.12
C GLU A 74 -27.56 23.38 13.87
N CYS A 75 -26.47 22.60 13.80
CA CYS A 75 -25.55 22.62 12.67
C CYS A 75 -26.07 21.75 11.52
N THR A 76 -26.78 22.36 10.58
CA THR A 76 -27.43 21.65 9.45
C THR A 76 -26.67 21.68 8.15
N THR A 77 -25.57 22.43 8.06
CA THR A 77 -24.81 22.56 6.82
C THR A 77 -23.35 22.15 6.98
N LEU A 78 -22.81 21.48 5.97
CA LEU A 78 -21.42 21.06 5.94
C LEU A 78 -20.44 22.24 6.10
N LYS A 79 -20.78 23.40 5.52
CA LYS A 79 -19.99 24.63 5.66
C LYS A 79 -19.87 25.07 7.13
N LYS A 80 -20.98 25.06 7.88
CA LYS A 80 -20.98 25.38 9.33
C LYS A 80 -20.25 24.34 10.15
N ALA A 81 -20.32 23.06 9.76
CA ALA A 81 -19.64 21.97 10.47
C ALA A 81 -18.10 22.08 10.42
N LYS A 82 -17.52 22.76 9.42
CA LYS A 82 -16.06 22.95 9.29
C LYS A 82 -15.40 23.46 10.57
N ARG A 83 -16.02 24.38 11.28
CA ARG A 83 -15.48 25.00 12.52
C ARG A 83 -15.24 24.01 13.66
N TYR A 84 -15.91 22.85 13.64
CA TYR A 84 -15.78 21.83 14.68
C TYR A 84 -14.73 20.73 14.35
N VAL A 85 -14.03 20.84 13.22
CA VAL A 85 -13.05 19.83 12.80
C VAL A 85 -11.91 19.69 13.81
N ASN A 86 -11.33 20.82 14.23
CA ASN A 86 -10.19 20.79 15.16
C ASN A 86 -10.62 20.35 16.55
N GLU A 87 -11.79 20.76 17.00
CA GLU A 87 -12.37 20.30 18.27
C GLU A 87 -12.58 18.78 18.25
N TRP A 88 -13.20 18.24 17.19
CA TRP A 88 -13.37 16.79 17.03
C TRP A 88 -12.04 16.04 17.09
N LEU A 89 -11.05 16.51 16.34
CA LEU A 89 -9.75 15.84 16.29
C LEU A 89 -9.01 15.92 17.63
N GLN A 90 -9.23 17.00 18.41
CA GLN A 90 -8.71 17.11 19.77
C GLN A 90 -9.39 16.10 20.71
N VAL A 91 -10.70 15.93 20.63
CA VAL A 91 -11.44 14.88 21.36
C VAL A 91 -10.87 13.48 21.04
N ARG A 92 -10.49 13.23 19.79
CA ARG A 92 -9.87 11.95 19.39
C ARG A 92 -8.48 11.75 20.00
N VAL A 93 -7.72 12.82 20.20
CA VAL A 93 -6.43 12.78 20.95
C VAL A 93 -6.69 12.44 22.41
N GLU A 94 -7.68 13.10 23.04
CA GLU A 94 -8.05 12.87 24.44
C GLU A 94 -8.60 11.46 24.71
N GLN A 95 -9.17 10.81 23.69
CA GLN A 95 -9.58 9.41 23.72
C GLN A 95 -8.40 8.42 23.56
N ASP A 96 -7.16 8.89 23.58
CA ASP A 96 -5.93 8.08 23.41
C ASP A 96 -5.93 7.19 22.15
N LEU A 97 -6.51 7.68 21.06
CA LEU A 97 -6.45 6.97 19.80
C LEU A 97 -5.04 7.06 19.20
N SER A 98 -4.65 5.99 18.49
CA SER A 98 -3.33 5.96 17.87
C SER A 98 -3.10 7.15 16.93
N ALA A 99 -1.88 7.69 16.92
CA ALA A 99 -1.48 8.78 16.03
C ALA A 99 -1.75 8.47 14.55
N TRP A 100 -1.74 7.18 14.13
CA TRP A 100 -2.12 6.75 12.78
C TRP A 100 -3.60 6.96 12.50
N THR A 101 -4.47 6.66 13.46
CA THR A 101 -5.92 6.86 13.34
C THR A 101 -6.23 8.33 13.24
N ILE A 102 -5.70 9.15 14.16
CA ILE A 102 -5.92 10.60 14.19
C ILE A 102 -5.43 11.26 12.88
N GLN A 103 -4.27 10.84 12.36
CA GLN A 103 -3.79 11.33 11.06
C GLN A 103 -4.68 10.89 9.88
N ALA A 104 -5.28 9.70 9.94
CA ALA A 104 -6.22 9.27 8.90
C ALA A 104 -7.52 10.10 8.94
N GLU A 105 -8.02 10.41 10.15
CA GLU A 105 -9.18 11.28 10.35
C GLU A 105 -8.90 12.72 9.91
N ALA A 106 -7.77 13.29 10.31
CA ALA A 106 -7.35 14.63 9.87
C ALA A 106 -7.23 14.73 8.34
N LYS A 107 -6.65 13.70 7.68
CA LYS A 107 -6.58 13.66 6.22
C LYS A 107 -7.95 13.52 5.55
N ALA A 108 -8.86 12.74 6.13
CA ALA A 108 -10.21 12.58 5.59
C ALA A 108 -10.99 13.88 5.67
N LEU A 109 -10.92 14.59 6.82
CA LEU A 109 -11.58 15.87 7.01
C LEU A 109 -10.90 16.98 6.23
N GLY A 110 -9.56 17.00 6.18
CA GLY A 110 -8.82 17.91 5.31
C GLY A 110 -9.24 17.78 3.84
N LYS A 111 -9.37 16.53 3.33
CA LYS A 111 -9.88 16.27 1.97
C LYS A 111 -11.30 16.78 1.79
N LEU A 112 -12.20 16.52 2.75
CA LEU A 112 -13.59 16.96 2.69
C LEU A 112 -13.73 18.49 2.63
N TYR A 113 -12.89 19.20 3.37
CA TYR A 113 -12.97 20.67 3.52
C TYR A 113 -11.96 21.43 2.65
N GLY A 114 -11.12 20.74 1.88
CA GLY A 114 -10.05 21.36 1.07
C GLY A 114 -8.94 21.97 1.92
N ILE A 115 -8.71 21.46 3.13
CA ILE A 115 -7.65 21.92 4.03
C ILE A 115 -6.41 21.06 3.79
N LYS A 116 -5.29 21.69 3.45
CA LYS A 116 -4.01 21.03 3.17
C LYS A 116 -3.16 20.92 4.44
N PRO A 117 -2.22 19.96 4.51
CA PRO A 117 -1.33 19.79 5.66
C PRO A 117 -0.47 21.03 6.02
N ASP A 118 -0.22 21.90 5.04
CA ASP A 118 0.57 23.10 5.18
C ASP A 118 -0.28 24.34 5.52
N ASP A 119 -1.60 24.24 5.52
CA ASP A 119 -2.50 25.32 5.90
C ASP A 119 -2.48 25.54 7.42
N GLU A 120 -2.63 26.78 7.87
CA GLU A 120 -2.68 27.14 9.29
C GLU A 120 -3.85 26.46 10.02
N ASP A 121 -4.99 26.32 9.34
CA ASP A 121 -6.20 25.65 9.84
C ASP A 121 -6.07 24.13 9.95
N TYR A 122 -4.96 23.53 9.43
CA TYR A 122 -4.80 22.09 9.46
C TYR A 122 -4.47 21.60 10.86
N PHE A 123 -5.29 20.70 11.38
CA PHE A 123 -5.02 20.05 12.66
C PHE A 123 -3.68 19.28 12.59
N LYS A 124 -2.77 19.57 13.53
CA LYS A 124 -1.48 18.91 13.64
C LYS A 124 -1.58 17.63 14.50
N PRO A 125 -1.77 16.45 13.88
CA PRO A 125 -1.90 15.21 14.63
C PRO A 125 -0.62 14.88 15.41
N PRO A 126 -0.70 14.11 16.50
CA PRO A 126 0.45 13.62 17.22
C PRO A 126 1.46 12.92 16.30
N LYS A 127 2.75 13.04 16.62
CA LYS A 127 3.82 12.36 15.88
C LYS A 127 3.66 10.85 16.00
N ARG A 128 3.77 10.14 14.87
CA ARG A 128 3.76 8.67 14.86
C ARG A 128 5.02 8.14 15.54
N ASN A 129 4.86 7.36 16.57
CA ASN A 129 5.93 6.62 17.21
C ASN A 129 5.76 5.12 16.93
N ARG A 130 6.77 4.48 16.32
CA ARG A 130 6.69 3.06 15.96
C ARG A 130 6.61 2.14 17.18
N SER A 131 7.15 2.55 18.32
CA SER A 131 7.04 1.78 19.58
C SER A 131 5.59 1.66 20.08
N GLU A 132 4.71 2.58 19.69
CA GLU A 132 3.29 2.58 20.05
C GLU A 132 2.43 1.72 19.10
N ILE A 133 3.02 1.14 18.05
CA ILE A 133 2.30 0.24 17.15
C ILE A 133 2.01 -1.05 17.93
N LYS A 134 0.83 -1.13 18.50
CA LYS A 134 0.25 -2.40 18.97
C LYS A 134 -0.06 -3.23 17.72
N ARG A 135 0.93 -3.99 17.24
CA ARG A 135 0.67 -4.98 16.20
C ARG A 135 -0.30 -5.99 16.81
N SER A 136 -1.43 -6.20 16.17
CA SER A 136 -2.37 -7.27 16.52
C SER A 136 -1.78 -8.69 16.33
N ARG A 137 -0.49 -8.77 16.08
CA ARG A 137 0.32 -9.97 16.01
C ARG A 137 0.93 -10.28 17.39
N GLY A 138 0.07 -10.41 18.41
CA GLY A 138 0.34 -11.30 19.53
C GLY A 138 0.39 -12.73 18.99
N ASP A 139 0.79 -13.69 19.83
CA ASP A 139 0.78 -15.11 19.50
C ASP A 139 -0.49 -15.44 18.72
N ALA A 140 -0.32 -16.06 17.55
CA ALA A 140 -1.40 -16.29 16.60
C ALA A 140 -2.52 -17.06 17.33
N LYS A 141 -3.55 -16.35 17.74
CA LYS A 141 -4.76 -16.99 18.23
C LYS A 141 -5.31 -17.79 17.08
N ARG A 142 -5.41 -19.09 17.25
CA ARG A 142 -5.96 -20.01 16.25
C ARG A 142 -7.32 -19.49 15.83
N ASP A 143 -7.42 -19.04 14.59
CA ASP A 143 -8.70 -18.65 14.01
C ASP A 143 -9.52 -19.91 13.84
N ARG A 144 -10.70 -19.97 14.48
CA ARG A 144 -11.61 -21.11 14.38
C ARG A 144 -12.11 -21.38 12.95
N HIS A 145 -12.02 -20.38 12.08
CA HIS A 145 -12.48 -20.43 10.70
C HIS A 145 -11.34 -20.67 9.70
N PHE A 146 -10.10 -20.85 10.16
CA PHE A 146 -8.95 -21.07 9.30
C PHE A 146 -8.17 -22.32 9.73
N SER A 147 -8.13 -23.31 8.87
CA SER A 147 -7.30 -24.51 9.02
C SER A 147 -6.01 -24.33 8.23
N GLU A 148 -4.86 -24.30 8.91
CA GLU A 148 -3.56 -24.27 8.25
C GLU A 148 -3.33 -25.54 7.41
N ALA A 149 -3.76 -26.69 7.91
CA ALA A 149 -3.62 -27.96 7.18
C ALA A 149 -4.37 -27.94 5.85
N ASN A 150 -5.61 -27.42 5.83
CA ASN A 150 -6.40 -27.33 4.60
C ASN A 150 -5.90 -26.23 3.65
N ASN A 151 -5.06 -25.32 4.12
CA ASN A 151 -4.49 -24.23 3.34
C ASN A 151 -2.95 -24.34 3.23
N ASP A 152 -2.38 -25.50 3.53
CA ASP A 152 -0.92 -25.72 3.56
C ASP A 152 -0.25 -25.36 2.23
N GLU A 153 -0.85 -25.76 1.11
CA GLU A 153 -0.33 -25.42 -0.22
C GLU A 153 -0.31 -23.90 -0.46
N LEU A 154 -1.39 -23.19 -0.10
CA LEU A 154 -1.45 -21.73 -0.21
C LEU A 154 -0.41 -21.06 0.67
N ILE A 155 -0.21 -21.53 1.90
CA ILE A 155 0.78 -21.01 2.84
C ILE A 155 2.19 -21.18 2.29
N LYS A 156 2.53 -22.39 1.82
CA LYS A 156 3.81 -22.70 1.19
C LYS A 156 4.07 -21.83 -0.04
N PHE A 157 3.05 -21.68 -0.88
CA PHE A 157 3.10 -20.82 -2.06
C PHE A 157 3.39 -19.36 -1.68
N CYS A 158 2.67 -18.82 -0.70
CA CYS A 158 2.86 -17.43 -0.25
C CYS A 158 4.24 -17.20 0.37
N ARG A 159 4.76 -18.16 1.15
CA ARG A 159 6.10 -18.11 1.73
C ARG A 159 7.21 -18.24 0.69
N GLY A 160 6.94 -18.91 -0.43
CA GLY A 160 7.91 -19.06 -1.51
C GLY A 160 7.89 -17.95 -2.56
N THR A 161 6.84 -17.12 -2.60
CA THR A 161 6.65 -16.10 -3.66
C THR A 161 6.53 -14.68 -3.12
N GLY A 162 6.17 -14.50 -1.85
CA GLY A 162 6.01 -13.20 -1.23
C GLY A 162 4.95 -12.29 -1.85
N LEU A 163 3.96 -12.84 -2.55
CA LEU A 163 2.91 -12.08 -3.22
C LEU A 163 1.94 -11.44 -2.21
N ARG A 164 1.34 -10.31 -2.58
CA ARG A 164 0.24 -9.71 -1.83
C ARG A 164 -1.08 -10.42 -2.17
N ARG A 165 -2.10 -10.28 -1.30
CA ARG A 165 -3.41 -10.90 -1.53
C ARG A 165 -4.03 -10.54 -2.90
N SER A 166 -3.96 -9.28 -3.32
CA SER A 166 -4.47 -8.86 -4.62
C SER A 166 -3.65 -9.45 -5.78
N GLU A 167 -2.34 -9.55 -5.62
CA GLU A 167 -1.44 -10.14 -6.62
C GLU A 167 -1.70 -11.64 -6.76
N LEU A 168 -1.96 -12.36 -5.66
CA LEU A 168 -2.37 -13.77 -5.68
C LEU A 168 -3.74 -13.98 -6.35
N ALA A 169 -4.69 -13.06 -6.11
CA ALA A 169 -6.03 -13.15 -6.67
C ALA A 169 -6.07 -12.93 -8.19
N ASP A 170 -5.07 -12.24 -8.72
CA ASP A 170 -4.95 -11.93 -10.15
C ASP A 170 -3.89 -12.79 -10.87
N LEU A 171 -3.17 -13.65 -10.12
CA LEU A 171 -2.08 -14.49 -10.65
C LEU A 171 -2.60 -15.52 -11.64
N LYS A 172 -1.95 -15.59 -12.81
CA LYS A 172 -2.29 -16.50 -13.90
C LYS A 172 -1.12 -17.45 -14.22
N GLY A 173 -1.40 -18.54 -14.95
CA GLY A 173 -0.36 -19.47 -15.43
C GLY A 173 0.73 -18.76 -16.23
N THR A 174 0.37 -17.79 -17.08
CA THR A 174 1.30 -16.96 -17.87
C THR A 174 2.24 -16.07 -17.07
N ASP A 175 2.04 -15.93 -15.77
CA ASP A 175 2.90 -15.10 -14.93
C ASP A 175 4.13 -15.84 -14.40
N LEU A 176 4.26 -17.14 -14.69
CA LEU A 176 5.50 -17.88 -14.51
C LEU A 176 6.44 -17.55 -15.67
N VAL A 177 7.63 -17.05 -15.37
CA VAL A 177 8.66 -16.71 -16.37
C VAL A 177 9.98 -17.40 -16.04
N THR A 178 10.71 -17.79 -17.08
CA THR A 178 12.03 -18.38 -16.94
C THR A 178 13.12 -17.34 -17.02
N ARG A 179 14.31 -17.67 -16.51
CA ARG A 179 15.50 -16.83 -16.65
C ARG A 179 15.82 -16.56 -18.12
N GLU A 180 15.71 -17.58 -18.96
CA GLU A 180 15.93 -17.45 -20.41
C GLU A 180 14.99 -16.41 -21.03
N GLN A 181 13.70 -16.45 -20.70
CA GLN A 181 12.72 -15.46 -21.17
C GLN A 181 13.04 -14.04 -20.68
N ILE A 182 13.54 -13.91 -19.45
CA ILE A 182 13.96 -12.63 -18.89
C ILE A 182 15.17 -12.08 -19.64
N GLU A 183 16.21 -12.90 -19.86
CA GLU A 183 17.42 -12.48 -20.57
C GLU A 183 17.14 -12.15 -22.04
N ALA A 184 16.24 -12.88 -22.71
CA ALA A 184 15.78 -12.54 -24.06
C ALA A 184 15.10 -11.15 -24.10
N GLN A 185 14.28 -10.82 -23.11
CA GLN A 185 13.66 -9.50 -23.00
C GLN A 185 14.70 -8.40 -22.72
N ILE A 186 15.68 -8.65 -21.85
CA ILE A 186 16.79 -7.73 -21.59
C ILE A 186 17.53 -7.44 -22.89
N THR A 187 17.94 -8.50 -23.62
CA THR A 187 18.63 -8.36 -24.90
C THR A 187 17.84 -7.54 -25.91
N THR A 188 16.53 -7.74 -25.95
CA THR A 188 15.64 -6.97 -26.85
C THR A 188 15.62 -5.48 -26.49
N LEU A 189 15.52 -5.16 -25.19
CA LEU A 189 15.50 -3.78 -24.72
C LEU A 189 16.88 -3.10 -24.83
N GLU A 190 17.97 -3.86 -24.68
CA GLU A 190 19.33 -3.34 -24.82
C GLU A 190 19.68 -2.97 -26.29
N LYS A 191 19.04 -3.62 -27.29
CA LYS A 191 19.17 -3.26 -28.71
C LYS A 191 18.59 -1.87 -29.03
N ILE A 192 17.67 -1.35 -28.23
CA ILE A 192 17.14 0.00 -28.40
C ILE A 192 18.22 0.99 -27.93
N PRO A 193 18.69 1.92 -28.78
CA PRO A 193 19.64 2.96 -28.37
C PRO A 193 19.13 3.76 -27.17
N GLU A 194 20.00 4.11 -26.24
CA GLU A 194 19.61 4.75 -24.98
C GLU A 194 18.78 6.02 -25.19
N GLN A 195 19.14 6.83 -26.20
CA GLN A 195 18.41 8.06 -26.54
C GLN A 195 16.98 7.79 -27.11
N GLN A 196 16.71 6.58 -27.57
CA GLN A 196 15.40 6.18 -28.14
C GLN A 196 14.55 5.41 -27.13
N ARG A 197 15.12 5.02 -25.98
CA ARG A 197 14.37 4.33 -24.92
C ARG A 197 13.35 5.26 -24.28
N THR A 198 12.13 4.81 -24.20
CA THR A 198 11.14 5.51 -23.38
C THR A 198 11.50 5.36 -21.88
N PRO A 199 11.00 6.27 -21.01
CA PRO A 199 11.15 6.08 -19.57
C PRO A 199 10.57 4.76 -19.06
N GLY A 200 9.59 4.19 -19.76
CA GLY A 200 9.03 2.87 -19.51
C GLY A 200 10.02 1.75 -19.81
N ASP A 201 10.68 1.80 -20.98
CA ASP A 201 11.69 0.82 -21.39
C ASP A 201 12.89 0.82 -20.44
N THR A 202 13.39 1.99 -20.10
CA THR A 202 14.50 2.13 -19.14
C THR A 202 14.16 1.51 -17.79
N LYS A 203 12.95 1.79 -17.28
CA LYS A 203 12.48 1.22 -16.01
C LYS A 203 12.30 -0.29 -16.08
N ARG A 204 11.74 -0.79 -17.20
CA ARG A 204 11.54 -2.22 -17.42
C ARG A 204 12.87 -2.95 -17.54
N LEU A 205 13.81 -2.40 -18.31
CA LEU A 205 15.17 -2.94 -18.44
C LEU A 205 15.83 -3.06 -17.06
N GLN A 206 15.82 -2.00 -16.26
CA GLN A 206 16.40 -2.03 -14.91
C GLN A 206 15.72 -3.09 -14.02
N MET A 207 14.39 -3.22 -14.07
CA MET A 207 13.65 -4.23 -13.31
C MET A 207 14.06 -5.67 -13.72
N LEU A 208 14.22 -5.92 -15.01
CA LEU A 208 14.65 -7.23 -15.51
C LEU A 208 16.11 -7.51 -15.14
N GLN A 209 17.01 -6.54 -15.29
CA GLN A 209 18.42 -6.67 -14.89
C GLN A 209 18.55 -6.89 -13.37
N ASP A 210 17.68 -6.32 -12.54
CA ASP A 210 17.65 -6.56 -11.09
C ASP A 210 17.41 -8.05 -10.75
N THR A 211 16.84 -8.85 -11.66
CA THR A 211 16.65 -10.29 -11.43
C THR A 211 17.94 -11.07 -11.39
N ARG A 212 19.02 -10.52 -11.96
CA ARG A 212 20.36 -11.15 -11.96
C ARG A 212 20.97 -11.29 -10.56
N MET A 213 20.45 -10.52 -9.59
CA MET A 213 20.86 -10.66 -8.17
C MET A 213 20.23 -11.87 -7.46
N PHE A 214 19.27 -12.55 -8.10
CA PHE A 214 18.63 -13.74 -7.54
C PHE A 214 19.13 -15.01 -8.22
N GLU A 215 19.25 -16.05 -7.43
CA GLU A 215 19.46 -17.40 -7.94
C GLU A 215 18.14 -18.03 -8.40
N GLY A 216 18.23 -19.12 -9.17
CA GLY A 216 17.07 -19.86 -9.64
C GLY A 216 16.71 -19.56 -11.10
N GLU A 217 15.89 -20.45 -11.66
CA GLU A 217 15.50 -20.45 -13.06
C GLU A 217 14.11 -19.88 -13.30
N TYR A 218 13.23 -19.96 -12.29
CA TYR A 218 11.85 -19.56 -12.39
C TYR A 218 11.52 -18.37 -11.50
N PHE A 219 10.71 -17.47 -12.05
CA PHE A 219 10.28 -16.24 -11.40
C PHE A 219 8.79 -16.02 -11.58
N ILE A 220 8.19 -15.20 -10.75
CA ILE A 220 6.82 -14.73 -10.93
C ILE A 220 6.85 -13.28 -11.40
N HIS A 221 6.23 -13.03 -12.55
CA HIS A 221 6.05 -11.71 -13.10
C HIS A 221 4.76 -11.07 -12.56
N VAL A 222 4.88 -10.12 -11.67
CA VAL A 222 3.75 -9.35 -11.13
C VAL A 222 3.54 -8.12 -12.00
N ARG A 223 2.55 -8.17 -12.89
CA ARG A 223 2.27 -7.10 -13.87
C ARG A 223 1.70 -5.85 -13.23
N ASN A 224 0.80 -6.01 -12.26
CA ASN A 224 0.09 -4.91 -11.63
C ASN A 224 0.14 -5.00 -10.10
N GLY A 225 1.30 -4.69 -9.53
CA GLY A 225 1.48 -4.63 -8.09
C GLY A 225 0.86 -3.36 -7.46
N LYS A 226 1.03 -3.20 -6.15
CA LYS A 226 0.51 -2.04 -5.42
C LYS A 226 0.99 -0.72 -6.03
N GLY A 227 0.05 0.11 -6.48
CA GLY A 227 0.33 1.38 -7.14
C GLY A 227 0.75 1.22 -8.61
N GLY A 228 0.31 0.14 -9.28
CA GLY A 228 0.63 -0.14 -10.68
C GLY A 228 2.09 -0.52 -10.93
N ARG A 229 2.81 -0.97 -9.90
CA ARG A 229 4.23 -1.33 -10.06
C ARG A 229 4.37 -2.74 -10.56
N GLU A 230 5.04 -2.87 -11.68
CA GLU A 230 5.52 -4.15 -12.23
C GLU A 230 6.76 -4.61 -11.48
N ARG A 231 6.92 -5.92 -11.29
CA ARG A 231 8.14 -6.55 -10.78
C ARG A 231 8.25 -8.01 -11.18
N VAL A 232 9.46 -8.53 -11.14
CA VAL A 232 9.75 -9.95 -11.24
C VAL A 232 10.30 -10.41 -9.89
N SER A 233 9.66 -11.40 -9.28
CA SER A 233 9.99 -11.92 -7.95
C SER A 233 10.55 -13.34 -8.06
N PRO A 234 11.67 -13.69 -7.39
CA PRO A 234 12.18 -15.07 -7.39
C PRO A 234 11.25 -15.99 -6.61
N ILE A 235 11.19 -17.26 -7.03
CA ILE A 235 10.58 -18.34 -6.26
C ILE A 235 11.66 -18.93 -5.37
N ILE A 236 11.43 -18.98 -4.05
CA ILE A 236 12.45 -19.39 -3.08
C ILE A 236 11.97 -20.49 -2.13
N GLY A 237 12.93 -21.10 -1.43
CA GLY A 237 12.67 -22.05 -0.35
C GLY A 237 12.46 -23.48 -0.83
N LYS A 238 12.21 -24.39 0.10
CA LYS A 238 12.15 -25.84 -0.16
C LYS A 238 10.94 -26.30 -0.98
N ASN A 239 9.93 -25.45 -1.14
CA ASN A 239 8.70 -25.77 -1.87
C ASN A 239 8.69 -25.24 -3.31
N GLN A 240 9.83 -24.86 -3.88
CA GLN A 240 9.92 -24.29 -5.22
C GLN A 240 9.28 -25.20 -6.27
N THR A 241 9.60 -26.51 -6.26
CA THR A 241 9.04 -27.47 -7.21
C THR A 241 7.51 -27.48 -7.19
N GLN A 242 6.90 -27.55 -5.99
CA GLN A 242 5.44 -27.53 -5.85
C GLN A 242 4.81 -26.22 -6.39
N ILE A 243 5.48 -25.09 -6.16
CA ILE A 243 5.03 -23.79 -6.66
C ILE A 243 5.08 -23.73 -8.17
N ILE A 244 6.21 -24.18 -8.76
CA ILE A 244 6.43 -24.20 -10.20
C ILE A 244 5.46 -25.17 -10.87
N ASP A 245 5.25 -26.36 -10.32
CA ASP A 245 4.31 -27.35 -10.85
C ASP A 245 2.88 -26.84 -10.85
N ARG A 246 2.46 -26.19 -9.73
CA ARG A 246 1.15 -25.55 -9.68
C ARG A 246 0.98 -24.50 -10.77
N MET A 247 1.98 -23.65 -10.97
CA MET A 247 1.94 -22.61 -12.01
C MET A 247 1.90 -23.22 -13.43
N LYS A 248 2.71 -24.24 -13.69
CA LYS A 248 2.79 -24.93 -15.00
C LYS A 248 1.49 -25.69 -15.32
N ASN A 249 0.85 -26.26 -14.31
CA ASN A 249 -0.42 -27.00 -14.45
C ASN A 249 -1.64 -26.07 -14.53
N THR A 250 -1.46 -24.76 -14.35
CA THR A 250 -2.54 -23.78 -14.53
C THR A 250 -2.55 -23.33 -15.99
N LEU A 251 -3.70 -23.35 -16.65
CA LEU A 251 -3.83 -22.87 -18.01
C LEU A 251 -3.41 -21.40 -18.11
N PRO A 252 -2.89 -20.95 -19.27
CA PRO A 252 -2.28 -19.63 -19.42
C PRO A 252 -3.11 -18.47 -18.87
N ASP A 253 -4.39 -18.43 -19.16
CA ASP A 253 -5.29 -17.35 -18.77
C ASP A 253 -6.10 -17.62 -17.51
N GLU A 254 -5.96 -18.81 -16.94
CA GLU A 254 -6.65 -19.18 -15.71
C GLU A 254 -5.93 -18.64 -14.47
N LYS A 255 -6.74 -18.40 -13.43
CA LYS A 255 -6.21 -18.02 -12.12
C LYS A 255 -5.59 -19.21 -11.42
N VAL A 256 -4.36 -19.04 -10.92
CA VAL A 256 -3.66 -20.02 -10.10
C VAL A 256 -4.43 -20.35 -8.81
N TRP A 257 -5.11 -19.35 -8.27
CA TRP A 257 -5.95 -19.48 -7.08
C TRP A 257 -7.38 -19.01 -7.36
N GLN A 258 -8.32 -19.94 -7.46
CA GLN A 258 -9.74 -19.61 -7.61
C GLN A 258 -10.31 -19.02 -6.32
N PHE A 259 -9.79 -19.45 -5.17
CA PHE A 259 -10.21 -18.98 -3.86
C PHE A 259 -9.00 -18.77 -2.94
N ILE A 260 -8.99 -17.63 -2.24
CA ILE A 260 -8.00 -17.32 -1.20
C ILE A 260 -8.77 -17.06 0.09
N HIS A 261 -8.61 -17.94 1.06
CA HIS A 261 -9.32 -17.84 2.33
C HIS A 261 -9.10 -16.46 2.98
N GLN A 262 -10.18 -15.79 3.38
CA GLN A 262 -10.11 -14.41 3.87
C GLN A 262 -9.29 -14.25 5.15
N CYS A 263 -9.27 -15.28 6.01
CA CYS A 263 -8.50 -15.29 7.26
C CYS A 263 -7.03 -15.70 7.08
N ALA A 264 -6.59 -16.10 5.86
CA ALA A 264 -5.18 -16.38 5.61
C ALA A 264 -4.33 -15.11 5.81
N ASP A 265 -3.33 -15.16 6.69
CA ASP A 265 -2.44 -14.01 6.94
C ASP A 265 -1.34 -13.88 5.88
N ILE A 266 -1.77 -13.56 4.65
CA ILE A 266 -0.87 -13.40 3.50
C ILE A 266 0.27 -12.41 3.81
N HIS A 267 0.01 -11.42 4.67
CA HIS A 267 1.02 -10.43 4.99
C HIS A 267 2.11 -10.99 5.91
N SER A 268 1.77 -11.91 6.81
CA SER A 268 2.75 -12.64 7.60
C SER A 268 3.60 -13.54 6.72
N TYR A 269 3.00 -14.33 5.83
CA TYR A 269 3.73 -15.21 4.91
C TYR A 269 4.69 -14.42 4.00
N ARG A 270 4.28 -13.23 3.55
CA ARG A 270 5.15 -12.32 2.81
C ARG A 270 6.30 -11.77 3.69
N SER A 271 6.10 -11.60 4.99
CA SER A 271 7.17 -11.25 5.92
C SER A 271 8.19 -12.40 6.07
N ASP A 272 7.70 -13.65 6.13
CA ASP A 272 8.55 -14.85 6.16
C ASP A 272 9.41 -14.95 4.89
N TYR A 273 8.81 -14.69 3.73
CA TYR A 273 9.54 -14.61 2.46
C TYR A 273 10.64 -13.54 2.49
N ALA A 274 10.34 -12.33 3.00
CA ALA A 274 11.33 -11.26 3.11
C ALA A 274 12.50 -11.65 4.03
N VAL A 275 12.21 -12.30 5.14
CA VAL A 275 13.23 -12.82 6.07
C VAL A 275 14.08 -13.91 5.42
N ALA A 276 13.47 -14.79 4.62
CA ALA A 276 14.19 -15.85 3.90
C ALA A 276 15.16 -15.26 2.86
N ILE A 277 14.69 -14.31 2.03
CA ILE A 277 15.56 -13.58 1.08
C ILE A 277 16.70 -12.88 1.83
N TYR A 278 16.39 -12.15 2.89
CA TYR A 278 17.42 -11.47 3.66
C TYR A 278 18.49 -12.44 4.17
N LYS A 279 18.09 -13.56 4.79
CA LYS A 279 19.01 -14.55 5.33
C LYS A 279 19.90 -15.21 4.25
N ALA A 280 19.35 -15.40 3.04
CA ALA A 280 20.10 -15.98 1.92
C ALA A 280 21.20 -15.05 1.40
N HIS A 281 21.01 -13.72 1.52
CA HIS A 281 21.92 -12.73 0.94
C HIS A 281 22.71 -11.91 1.98
N ALA A 282 22.37 -12.02 3.27
CA ALA A 282 23.02 -11.23 4.31
C ALA A 282 24.43 -11.75 4.62
N ARG A 283 25.39 -10.86 4.55
CA ARG A 283 26.75 -11.07 5.07
C ARG A 283 26.74 -10.99 6.60
N LYS A 284 27.68 -11.61 7.25
CA LYS A 284 27.90 -11.38 8.69
C LYS A 284 28.31 -9.93 8.92
N ILE A 285 27.69 -9.28 9.89
CA ILE A 285 27.92 -7.85 10.15
C ILE A 285 29.40 -7.55 10.45
N SER A 286 30.11 -8.49 11.10
CA SER A 286 31.53 -8.37 11.39
C SER A 286 32.44 -8.44 10.14
N GLU A 287 31.93 -9.01 9.04
CA GLU A 287 32.67 -9.17 7.78
C GLU A 287 32.41 -8.01 6.80
N ILE A 288 31.45 -7.12 7.11
CA ILE A 288 31.16 -5.96 6.29
C ILE A 288 32.20 -4.89 6.56
N PRO A 289 33.00 -4.47 5.54
CA PRO A 289 34.00 -3.43 5.72
C PRO A 289 33.36 -2.14 6.25
N PHE A 290 34.02 -1.55 7.27
CA PHE A 290 33.64 -0.23 7.73
C PHE A 290 34.32 0.81 6.84
N ASP A 291 33.64 1.15 5.77
CA ASP A 291 34.15 2.17 4.83
C ASP A 291 33.78 3.56 5.32
N ARG A 292 34.79 4.33 5.77
CA ARG A 292 34.68 5.75 6.10
C ARG A 292 34.89 6.61 4.84
N VAL A 293 34.13 6.37 3.79
CA VAL A 293 34.20 7.24 2.61
C VAL A 293 33.59 8.61 2.97
N ASN A 294 34.45 9.57 3.23
CA ASN A 294 34.05 10.96 3.38
C ASN A 294 33.72 11.55 2.00
N LYS A 295 32.45 11.56 1.63
CA LYS A 295 31.96 12.14 0.39
C LYS A 295 31.70 13.65 0.54
N GLY A 296 32.71 14.41 0.97
CA GLY A 296 32.65 15.89 1.07
C GLY A 296 32.12 16.40 2.41
N THR A 297 32.35 17.70 2.64
CA THR A 297 32.02 18.41 3.87
C THR A 297 30.53 18.27 4.24
N GLY A 298 30.25 17.76 5.42
CA GLY A 298 28.93 17.76 6.05
C GLY A 298 28.01 16.59 5.70
N LYS A 299 28.42 15.62 4.86
CA LYS A 299 27.60 14.44 4.58
C LYS A 299 27.97 13.24 5.48
N ARG A 300 26.92 12.60 6.04
CA ARG A 300 27.05 11.43 6.91
C ARG A 300 27.74 10.27 6.18
N TYR A 301 28.54 9.50 6.90
CA TYR A 301 29.14 8.25 6.41
C TYR A 301 28.09 7.33 5.80
N GLN A 302 28.31 6.83 4.60
CA GLN A 302 27.54 5.73 4.02
C GLN A 302 28.19 4.43 4.50
N SER A 303 27.59 3.82 5.51
CA SER A 303 27.94 2.46 5.90
C SER A 303 27.01 1.49 5.21
N ASP A 304 27.52 0.34 4.76
CA ASP A 304 26.72 -0.80 4.27
C ASP A 304 25.95 -1.48 5.40
N VAL A 305 26.16 -1.07 6.63
CA VAL A 305 25.41 -1.51 7.80
C VAL A 305 24.32 -0.52 8.14
N TYR A 306 23.08 -1.00 8.22
CA TYR A 306 21.95 -0.27 8.74
C TYR A 306 21.80 -0.56 10.24
N THR A 307 21.84 0.46 11.06
CA THR A 307 21.53 0.33 12.49
C THR A 307 20.09 0.75 12.73
N CYS A 308 19.29 -0.17 13.22
CA CYS A 308 17.90 0.08 13.57
C CYS A 308 17.80 1.14 14.66
N ARG A 309 16.74 1.93 14.60
CA ARG A 309 16.43 2.97 15.57
C ARG A 309 15.08 2.67 16.18
N LYS A 310 14.80 3.26 17.33
CA LYS A 310 13.54 3.15 18.08
C LYS A 310 13.35 1.75 18.69
N ASP A 311 12.25 1.07 18.34
CA ASP A 311 11.81 -0.23 18.90
C ASP A 311 12.82 -1.38 18.76
N GLU A 312 13.70 -1.33 17.77
CA GLU A 312 14.79 -2.30 17.56
C GLU A 312 16.17 -1.60 17.62
N ALA A 313 16.31 -0.57 18.43
CA ALA A 313 17.53 0.22 18.52
C ALA A 313 18.76 -0.65 18.76
N GLY A 314 19.82 -0.39 18.00
CA GLY A 314 21.08 -1.13 18.07
C GLY A 314 21.17 -2.39 17.22
N LYS A 315 20.06 -2.96 16.74
CA LYS A 315 20.10 -4.08 15.81
C LYS A 315 20.72 -3.64 14.48
N LYS A 316 21.69 -4.40 14.02
CA LYS A 316 22.42 -4.13 12.77
C LYS A 316 21.97 -5.05 11.67
N LEU A 317 21.81 -4.51 10.46
CA LEU A 317 21.38 -5.23 9.27
C LEU A 317 22.29 -4.87 8.09
N ASP A 318 22.53 -5.84 7.19
CA ASP A 318 23.23 -5.63 5.91
C ASP A 318 22.34 -4.87 4.93
N LYS A 319 22.76 -3.68 4.50
CA LYS A 319 22.01 -2.86 3.55
C LYS A 319 21.90 -3.49 2.16
N ALA A 320 22.94 -4.19 1.71
CA ALA A 320 22.91 -4.87 0.42
C ALA A 320 21.81 -5.94 0.41
N ALA A 321 21.76 -6.79 1.44
CA ALA A 321 20.69 -7.78 1.59
C ALA A 321 19.30 -7.15 1.74
N MET A 322 19.19 -6.01 2.43
CA MET A 322 17.93 -5.25 2.50
C MET A 322 17.49 -4.73 1.12
N LEU A 323 18.43 -4.30 0.28
CA LEU A 323 18.14 -3.86 -1.09
C LEU A 323 17.61 -5.04 -1.94
N VAL A 324 18.25 -6.20 -1.85
CA VAL A 324 17.78 -7.43 -2.50
C VAL A 324 16.34 -7.75 -2.10
N CYS A 325 16.03 -7.73 -0.79
CA CYS A 325 14.66 -7.89 -0.31
C CYS A 325 13.69 -6.84 -0.87
N SER A 326 14.13 -5.60 -0.93
CA SER A 326 13.32 -4.48 -1.46
C SER A 326 12.96 -4.72 -2.92
N LYS A 327 13.91 -5.16 -3.75
CA LYS A 327 13.70 -5.49 -5.16
C LYS A 327 12.76 -6.69 -5.32
N ALA A 328 12.98 -7.80 -4.59
CA ALA A 328 12.11 -8.97 -4.63
C ALA A 328 10.66 -8.64 -4.24
N LEU A 329 10.47 -7.70 -3.33
CA LEU A 329 9.17 -7.28 -2.83
C LEU A 329 8.53 -6.13 -3.66
N GLY A 330 9.26 -5.50 -4.59
CA GLY A 330 8.79 -4.37 -5.39
C GLY A 330 8.59 -3.08 -4.58
N HIS A 331 9.58 -2.73 -3.76
CA HIS A 331 9.59 -1.50 -2.94
C HIS A 331 10.53 -0.45 -3.54
#